data_50502d6d3f99f44e51f3390cc4bd752a
#
_entry.id   50502d6d3f99f44e51f3390cc4bd752a
#
_cell.length_a   1.000
_cell.length_b   1.000
_cell.length_c   1.000
_cell.angle_alpha   90.00
_cell.angle_beta   90.00
_cell.angle_gamma   90.00
#
_symmetry.space_group_name_H-M   'P 1'
#
loop_
_entity.id
_entity.type
_entity.pdbx_description
1 polymer ?
#
loop_
_entity_poly.entity_id
_entity_poly.type
_entity_poly.pdbx_seq_one_letter_code
_entity_poly.pdbx_strand_id
1 'polypeptide(L)'
;YRDARGGVGTNTAGFKDSSLGTGVALDRTALSNTVLKDVLGQNYSKYAVHPQLPFLQQQFNNDNLAFVSNVGTMVEPMSINDWQNDLKQKPTGLFSHPDAVMHWQTVVPQIRGATPKGWGGRLADVMTQANLNSTVGLNISLAGNNTLQSGFNSIPYIYHQT
;
A
#
# COMPACT_ATOMS: atom_id res chain seq x y z
N TYR A 1 8.09 10.16 -6.33
CA TYR A 1 7.69 9.71 -7.67
C TYR A 1 8.94 9.43 -8.50
N ARG A 2 9.03 8.26 -9.09
CA ARG A 2 10.08 7.88 -10.01
C ARG A 2 9.53 7.99 -11.43
N ASP A 3 10.31 8.45 -12.39
CA ASP A 3 9.90 8.23 -13.75
C ASP A 3 9.72 6.73 -13.99
N ALA A 4 8.73 6.35 -14.72
CA ALA A 4 8.28 4.97 -14.77
C ALA A 4 9.30 3.97 -15.35
N ARG A 5 10.49 4.38 -15.74
CA ARG A 5 11.57 3.50 -16.23
C ARG A 5 12.88 3.63 -15.48
N GLY A 6 13.01 4.59 -14.55
CA GLY A 6 14.28 4.81 -13.84
C GLY A 6 15.45 5.03 -14.80
N GLY A 7 15.15 5.38 -16.01
CA GLY A 7 16.16 5.67 -17.03
C GLY A 7 16.72 7.06 -16.80
N VAL A 8 18.01 7.18 -16.91
CA VAL A 8 18.68 8.45 -16.99
C VAL A 8 18.31 9.07 -18.34
N GLY A 9 17.41 10.03 -18.33
CA GLY A 9 17.52 11.06 -19.34
C GLY A 9 16.61 11.08 -20.54
N THR A 10 15.52 10.34 -20.64
CA THR A 10 14.56 10.62 -21.71
C THR A 10 13.13 10.60 -21.20
N ASN A 11 12.42 11.69 -21.45
CA ASN A 11 11.01 11.94 -21.09
C ASN A 11 9.99 11.03 -21.81
N THR A 12 10.42 9.96 -22.43
CA THR A 12 9.61 9.17 -23.36
C THR A 12 9.16 7.84 -22.79
N ALA A 13 9.41 7.67 -21.53
CA ALA A 13 9.20 6.35 -21.01
C ALA A 13 8.12 6.32 -19.95
N GLY A 14 7.52 5.26 -19.85
CA GLY A 14 6.55 4.94 -18.86
C GLY A 14 5.18 5.06 -19.43
N PHE A 15 4.20 5.00 -18.69
CA PHE A 15 2.79 4.93 -19.01
C PHE A 15 2.25 6.10 -19.88
N LYS A 16 3.06 6.57 -20.82
CA LYS A 16 2.61 7.50 -21.84
C LYS A 16 1.86 6.68 -22.89
N ASP A 17 0.56 6.66 -22.76
CA ASP A 17 -0.28 6.14 -23.83
C ASP A 17 -0.32 7.19 -24.94
N SER A 18 0.36 6.87 -26.04
CA SER A 18 0.40 7.74 -27.22
C SER A 18 -0.97 7.93 -27.86
N SER A 19 -1.93 7.04 -27.60
CA SER A 19 -3.30 7.13 -28.10
C SER A 19 -4.16 8.11 -27.31
N LEU A 20 -3.81 8.38 -26.05
CA LEU A 20 -4.56 9.28 -25.15
C LEU A 20 -3.87 10.64 -24.96
N GLY A 21 -2.72 10.87 -25.57
CA GLY A 21 -2.00 12.16 -25.55
C GLY A 21 -1.35 12.54 -24.22
N THR A 22 -1.87 12.06 -23.10
CA THR A 22 -1.38 12.33 -21.75
C THR A 22 -1.32 11.05 -20.95
N GLY A 23 -0.13 10.49 -20.78
CA GLY A 23 0.07 9.35 -19.87
C GLY A 23 0.05 9.80 -18.39
N VAL A 24 0.02 8.83 -17.48
CA VAL A 24 0.14 9.07 -16.03
C VAL A 24 1.56 9.43 -15.59
N ALA A 25 2.54 9.35 -16.49
CA ALA A 25 3.91 9.75 -16.21
C ALA A 25 4.03 11.27 -16.23
N LEU A 26 4.54 11.82 -15.14
CA LEU A 26 4.84 13.25 -15.06
C LEU A 26 6.16 13.56 -15.79
N ASP A 27 6.21 14.74 -16.41
CA ASP A 27 7.45 15.24 -16.96
C ASP A 27 8.48 15.46 -15.84
N ARG A 28 9.72 15.07 -16.10
CA ARG A 28 10.81 15.21 -15.14
C ARG A 28 11.06 16.65 -14.73
N THR A 29 10.87 17.58 -15.65
CA THR A 29 11.02 19.02 -15.36
C THR A 29 9.96 19.52 -14.38
N ALA A 30 8.74 18.97 -14.43
CA ALA A 30 7.68 19.31 -13.49
C ALA A 30 8.00 18.87 -12.06
N LEU A 31 8.88 17.88 -11.89
CA LEU A 31 9.28 17.35 -10.58
C LEU A 31 10.44 18.14 -9.93
N SER A 32 11.05 19.09 -10.65
CA SER A 32 12.25 19.80 -10.17
C SER A 32 12.08 20.50 -8.82
N ASN A 33 10.90 21.04 -8.57
CA ASN A 33 10.60 21.78 -7.34
C ASN A 33 10.21 20.89 -6.15
N THR A 34 10.04 19.60 -6.37
CA THR A 34 9.62 18.64 -5.32
C THR A 34 10.59 17.49 -5.16
N VAL A 35 11.83 17.69 -5.60
CA VAL A 35 12.93 16.73 -5.37
C VAL A 35 13.21 16.65 -3.88
N LEU A 36 13.31 15.43 -3.37
CA LEU A 36 13.67 15.15 -1.98
C LEU A 36 15.17 15.33 -1.78
N LYS A 37 15.58 15.67 -0.55
CA LYS A 37 17.00 15.69 -0.20
C LYS A 37 17.63 14.31 -0.47
N ASP A 38 18.91 14.30 -0.75
CA ASP A 38 19.64 13.07 -1.03
C ASP A 38 19.60 12.14 0.20
N VAL A 39 19.30 10.87 -0.06
CA VAL A 39 19.24 9.82 0.96
C VAL A 39 20.31 8.79 0.63
N LEU A 40 21.25 8.61 1.54
CA LEU A 40 22.32 7.62 1.41
C LEU A 40 21.76 6.19 1.47
N GLY A 41 22.39 5.29 0.72
CA GLY A 41 22.05 3.87 0.74
C GLY A 41 20.81 3.48 -0.07
N GLN A 42 20.24 4.38 -0.87
CA GLN A 42 19.12 4.08 -1.74
C GLN A 42 19.60 3.67 -3.15
N ASN A 43 18.79 2.87 -3.84
CA ASN A 43 19.10 2.36 -5.18
C ASN A 43 19.16 3.47 -6.25
N TYR A 44 18.62 4.64 -5.99
CA TYR A 44 18.56 5.77 -6.91
C TYR A 44 19.04 7.03 -6.22
N SER A 45 19.66 7.90 -6.97
CA SER A 45 20.24 9.15 -6.46
C SER A 45 19.20 10.25 -6.20
N LYS A 46 18.06 10.18 -6.85
CA LYS A 46 17.01 11.22 -6.73
C LYS A 46 15.61 10.65 -6.71
N TYR A 47 14.82 11.19 -5.81
CA TYR A 47 13.39 10.94 -5.66
C TYR A 47 12.66 12.28 -5.67
N ALA A 48 11.42 12.28 -6.10
CA ALA A 48 10.56 13.46 -6.03
C ALA A 48 9.13 13.05 -5.69
N VAL A 49 8.41 13.91 -5.02
CA VAL A 49 6.96 13.76 -4.83
C VAL A 49 6.20 14.47 -5.95
N HIS A 50 4.91 14.21 -6.06
CA HIS A 50 4.06 14.87 -7.04
C HIS A 50 4.15 16.40 -6.91
N PRO A 51 4.17 17.19 -8.00
CA PRO A 51 4.35 18.65 -7.95
C PRO A 51 3.32 19.39 -7.09
N GLN A 52 2.13 18.83 -6.93
CA GLN A 52 1.06 19.38 -6.08
C GLN A 52 1.21 19.04 -4.59
N LEU A 53 2.29 18.37 -4.20
CA LEU A 53 2.53 17.93 -2.83
C LEU A 53 3.83 18.52 -2.22
N PRO A 54 4.09 19.82 -2.35
CA PRO A 54 5.32 20.45 -1.83
C PRO A 54 5.43 20.31 -0.29
N PHE A 55 4.29 20.26 0.40
CA PHE A 55 4.26 20.03 1.84
C PHE A 55 4.90 18.70 2.24
N LEU A 56 4.64 17.63 1.51
CA LEU A 56 5.27 16.32 1.81
C LEU A 56 6.78 16.35 1.58
N GLN A 57 7.25 17.06 0.54
CA GLN A 57 8.67 17.28 0.32
C GLN A 57 9.30 18.02 1.51
N GLN A 58 8.66 19.08 1.98
CA GLN A 58 9.14 19.86 3.11
C GLN A 58 9.22 19.01 4.38
N GLN A 59 8.19 18.20 4.67
CA GLN A 59 8.21 17.32 5.84
C GLN A 59 9.32 16.28 5.76
N PHE A 60 9.54 15.69 4.58
CA PHE A 60 10.64 14.75 4.38
C PHE A 60 12.01 15.43 4.55
N ASN A 61 12.20 16.60 3.95
CA ASN A 61 13.46 17.33 4.05
C ASN A 61 13.78 17.80 5.48
N ASN A 62 12.74 17.96 6.32
CA ASN A 62 12.85 18.31 7.74
C ASN A 62 12.92 17.08 8.67
N ASP A 63 13.07 15.87 8.14
CA ASP A 63 13.11 14.61 8.88
C ASP A 63 11.83 14.25 9.66
N ASN A 64 10.69 14.85 9.32
CA ASN A 64 9.40 14.60 9.94
C ASN A 64 8.57 13.55 9.18
N LEU A 65 9.04 13.06 8.03
CA LEU A 65 8.33 12.13 7.18
C LEU A 65 9.28 11.13 6.55
N ALA A 66 8.85 9.89 6.46
CA ALA A 66 9.53 8.86 5.69
C ALA A 66 8.58 8.27 4.63
N PHE A 67 9.13 7.88 3.49
CA PHE A 67 8.39 7.15 2.45
C PHE A 67 8.80 5.70 2.44
N VAL A 68 7.82 4.81 2.50
CA VAL A 68 8.02 3.38 2.28
C VAL A 68 7.45 3.04 0.91
N SER A 69 8.31 2.70 -0.02
CA SER A 69 7.92 2.38 -1.40
C SER A 69 7.92 0.88 -1.66
N ASN A 70 7.28 0.49 -2.76
CA ASN A 70 7.18 -0.92 -3.18
C ASN A 70 6.51 -1.82 -2.14
N VAL A 71 5.59 -1.27 -1.37
CA VAL A 71 4.76 -2.06 -0.45
C VAL A 71 3.68 -2.77 -1.25
N GLY A 72 3.64 -4.07 -1.12
CA GLY A 72 2.64 -4.90 -1.78
C GLY A 72 2.44 -6.20 -1.01
N THR A 73 1.43 -6.95 -1.40
CA THR A 73 1.17 -8.25 -0.79
C THR A 73 2.11 -9.30 -1.38
N MET A 74 2.83 -9.99 -0.51
CA MET A 74 3.67 -11.13 -0.84
C MET A 74 3.42 -12.25 0.15
N VAL A 75 3.52 -13.50 -0.31
CA VAL A 75 3.47 -14.67 0.58
C VAL A 75 4.79 -14.81 1.32
N GLU A 76 5.89 -14.66 0.59
CA GLU A 76 7.26 -14.73 1.08
C GLU A 76 8.18 -13.86 0.22
N PRO A 77 9.35 -13.43 0.72
CA PRO A 77 10.31 -12.72 -0.10
C PRO A 77 10.73 -13.52 -1.31
N MET A 78 10.67 -12.92 -2.49
CA MET A 78 11.02 -13.57 -3.74
C MET A 78 11.83 -12.67 -4.65
N SER A 79 12.73 -13.27 -5.42
CA SER A 79 13.45 -12.62 -6.50
C SER A 79 12.65 -12.69 -7.80
N ILE A 80 13.12 -11.98 -8.82
CA ILE A 80 12.54 -12.07 -10.17
C ILE A 80 12.71 -13.51 -10.75
N ASN A 81 13.80 -14.19 -10.40
CA ASN A 81 14.03 -15.58 -10.81
C ASN A 81 13.02 -16.53 -10.15
N ASP A 82 12.76 -16.36 -8.86
CA ASP A 82 11.73 -17.13 -8.14
C ASP A 82 10.35 -16.95 -8.79
N TRP A 83 10.04 -15.71 -9.15
CA TRP A 83 8.79 -15.38 -9.83
C TRP A 83 8.67 -16.02 -11.22
N GLN A 84 9.71 -15.91 -12.03
CA GLN A 84 9.69 -16.39 -13.42
C GLN A 84 9.66 -17.91 -13.52
N ASN A 85 10.27 -18.60 -12.56
CA ASN A 85 10.38 -20.06 -12.57
C ASN A 85 9.46 -20.76 -11.56
N ASP A 86 8.47 -20.04 -10.99
CA ASP A 86 7.52 -20.59 -10.02
C ASP A 86 8.17 -21.30 -8.83
N LEU A 87 9.32 -20.79 -8.36
CA LEU A 87 10.07 -21.41 -7.27
C LEU A 87 9.48 -21.10 -5.90
N LYS A 88 8.61 -20.11 -5.80
CA LYS A 88 7.98 -19.67 -4.56
C LYS A 88 6.50 -19.41 -4.74
N GLN A 89 5.75 -19.49 -3.63
CA GLN A 89 4.31 -19.27 -3.66
C GLN A 89 3.99 -17.80 -3.97
N LYS A 90 3.23 -17.59 -5.03
CA LYS A 90 2.73 -16.28 -5.44
C LYS A 90 1.41 -15.95 -4.73
N PRO A 91 1.11 -14.66 -4.52
CA PRO A 91 -0.22 -14.25 -4.11
C PRO A 91 -1.28 -14.71 -5.11
N THR A 92 -2.41 -15.14 -4.61
CA THR A 92 -3.53 -15.57 -5.46
C THR A 92 -4.23 -14.37 -6.08
N GLY A 93 -4.77 -14.52 -7.28
CA GLY A 93 -5.57 -13.48 -7.93
C GLY A 93 -4.83 -12.16 -8.14
N LEU A 94 -3.54 -12.20 -8.44
CA LEU A 94 -2.79 -11.00 -8.82
C LEU A 94 -3.49 -10.26 -9.95
N PHE A 95 -3.52 -8.91 -9.85
CA PHE A 95 -4.25 -8.00 -10.74
C PHE A 95 -5.79 -8.06 -10.62
N SER A 96 -6.33 -8.91 -9.77
CA SER A 96 -7.74 -8.88 -9.39
C SER A 96 -7.98 -7.86 -8.28
N HIS A 97 -8.80 -6.84 -8.52
CA HIS A 97 -9.11 -5.81 -7.52
C HIS A 97 -9.71 -6.37 -6.24
N PRO A 98 -10.72 -7.27 -6.29
CA PRO A 98 -11.27 -7.87 -5.07
C PRO A 98 -10.24 -8.67 -4.28
N ASP A 99 -9.39 -9.45 -4.96
CA ASP A 99 -8.34 -10.22 -4.28
C ASP A 99 -7.31 -9.28 -3.66
N ALA A 100 -6.90 -8.21 -4.35
CA ALA A 100 -5.97 -7.22 -3.81
C ALA A 100 -6.54 -6.53 -2.55
N VAL A 101 -7.81 -6.13 -2.55
CA VAL A 101 -8.47 -5.58 -1.36
C VAL A 101 -8.47 -6.59 -0.22
N MET A 102 -8.79 -7.85 -0.50
CA MET A 102 -8.79 -8.92 0.50
C MET A 102 -7.38 -9.15 1.07
N HIS A 103 -6.34 -9.15 0.22
CA HIS A 103 -4.95 -9.30 0.67
C HIS A 103 -4.55 -8.18 1.64
N TRP A 104 -4.88 -6.94 1.35
CA TRP A 104 -4.59 -5.81 2.22
C TRP A 104 -5.34 -5.86 3.55
N GLN A 105 -6.58 -6.33 3.54
CA GLN A 105 -7.39 -6.43 4.75
C GLN A 105 -6.97 -7.61 5.65
N THR A 106 -6.48 -8.68 5.07
CA THR A 106 -6.19 -9.92 5.81
C THR A 106 -4.71 -10.16 6.05
N VAL A 107 -3.83 -9.62 5.18
CA VAL A 107 -2.40 -9.97 5.09
C VAL A 107 -2.20 -11.49 4.91
N VAL A 108 -3.11 -12.13 4.18
CA VAL A 108 -3.05 -13.57 3.86
C VAL A 108 -3.23 -13.74 2.34
N PRO A 109 -2.22 -13.38 1.54
CA PRO A 109 -2.33 -13.34 0.08
C PRO A 109 -2.34 -14.70 -0.61
N GLN A 110 -2.05 -15.78 0.12
CA GLN A 110 -2.02 -17.14 -0.41
C GLN A 110 -3.37 -17.86 -0.43
N ILE A 111 -4.39 -17.26 0.20
CA ILE A 111 -5.72 -17.88 0.31
C ILE A 111 -6.71 -17.13 -0.58
N ARG A 112 -7.49 -17.89 -1.36
CA ARG A 112 -8.60 -17.41 -2.16
C ARG A 112 -9.88 -18.16 -1.79
N GLY A 113 -10.99 -17.43 -1.67
CA GLY A 113 -12.31 -18.02 -1.44
C GLY A 113 -12.67 -18.34 0.03
N ALA A 114 -11.73 -18.58 0.90
CA ALA A 114 -11.98 -18.55 2.34
C ALA A 114 -11.93 -17.10 2.83
N THR A 115 -12.75 -16.74 3.80
CA THR A 115 -12.70 -15.39 4.40
C THR A 115 -11.76 -15.41 5.59
N PRO A 116 -10.47 -15.19 5.40
CA PRO A 116 -9.54 -15.08 6.51
C PRO A 116 -9.90 -13.85 7.34
N LYS A 117 -9.59 -13.91 8.64
CA LYS A 117 -9.85 -12.78 9.53
C LYS A 117 -8.95 -11.60 9.20
N GLY A 118 -9.48 -10.38 9.29
CA GLY A 118 -8.73 -9.17 9.05
C GLY A 118 -7.64 -8.92 10.09
N TRP A 119 -6.59 -8.25 9.71
CA TRP A 119 -5.50 -7.96 10.64
C TRP A 119 -5.92 -7.00 11.76
N GLY A 120 -6.85 -6.06 11.49
CA GLY A 120 -7.43 -5.18 12.53
C GLY A 120 -8.26 -5.97 13.55
N GLY A 121 -9.05 -6.94 13.08
CA GLY A 121 -9.79 -7.83 13.97
C GLY A 121 -8.88 -8.73 14.81
N ARG A 122 -7.82 -9.30 14.22
CA ARG A 122 -6.81 -10.07 14.98
C ARG A 122 -6.09 -9.21 16.02
N LEU A 123 -5.81 -7.95 15.70
CA LEU A 123 -5.24 -7.00 16.66
C LEU A 123 -6.22 -6.77 17.82
N ALA A 124 -7.49 -6.56 17.52
CA ALA A 124 -8.52 -6.41 18.57
C ALA A 124 -8.64 -7.66 19.44
N ASP A 125 -8.53 -8.86 18.87
CA ASP A 125 -8.52 -10.12 19.64
C ASP A 125 -7.38 -10.14 20.68
N VAL A 126 -6.19 -9.71 20.29
CA VAL A 126 -5.03 -9.62 21.19
C VAL A 126 -5.21 -8.55 22.25
N MET A 127 -5.84 -7.44 21.89
CA MET A 127 -6.04 -6.29 22.78
C MET A 127 -7.32 -6.38 23.62
N THR A 128 -8.06 -7.48 23.59
CA THR A 128 -9.34 -7.64 24.30
C THR A 128 -9.22 -7.32 25.80
N GLN A 129 -8.12 -7.69 26.43
CA GLN A 129 -7.88 -7.39 27.85
C GLN A 129 -7.66 -5.90 28.15
N ALA A 130 -7.27 -5.12 27.15
CA ALA A 130 -7.12 -3.67 27.30
C ALA A 130 -8.45 -2.91 27.16
N ASN A 131 -9.50 -3.60 26.72
CA ASN A 131 -10.83 -3.03 26.62
C ASN A 131 -11.55 -3.08 27.97
N LEU A 132 -11.56 -1.96 28.65
CA LEU A 132 -12.25 -1.82 29.95
C LEU A 132 -13.78 -1.75 29.79
N ASN A 133 -14.28 -1.61 28.57
CA ASN A 133 -15.71 -1.54 28.28
C ASN A 133 -16.17 -2.82 27.57
N SER A 134 -16.96 -3.63 28.27
CA SER A 134 -17.49 -4.87 27.71
C SER A 134 -18.64 -4.67 26.70
N THR A 135 -19.21 -3.46 26.64
CA THR A 135 -20.38 -3.17 25.81
C THR A 135 -19.98 -2.70 24.41
N VAL A 136 -18.86 -2.00 24.28
CA VAL A 136 -18.38 -1.49 23.00
C VAL A 136 -17.08 -2.20 22.63
N GLY A 137 -17.03 -2.79 21.45
CA GLY A 137 -15.84 -3.44 20.94
C GLY A 137 -14.71 -2.43 20.67
N LEU A 138 -13.47 -2.92 20.58
CA LEU A 138 -12.30 -2.12 20.22
C LEU A 138 -12.33 -1.61 18.77
N ASN A 139 -13.09 -2.29 17.91
CA ASN A 139 -13.28 -1.95 16.51
C ASN A 139 -14.62 -1.28 16.29
N ILE A 140 -14.62 -0.09 15.71
CA ILE A 140 -15.83 0.64 15.34
C ILE A 140 -15.86 0.80 13.83
N SER A 141 -16.95 0.42 13.19
CA SER A 141 -17.15 0.57 11.75
C SER A 141 -18.30 1.51 11.45
N LEU A 142 -18.04 2.50 10.59
CA LEU A 142 -19.06 3.40 10.01
C LEU A 142 -19.52 2.92 8.62
N ALA A 143 -18.89 1.87 8.09
CA ALA A 143 -19.13 1.34 6.75
C ALA A 143 -19.78 -0.06 6.77
N GLY A 144 -20.43 -0.42 7.86
CA GLY A 144 -20.99 -1.75 8.03
C GLY A 144 -19.95 -2.82 8.35
N ASN A 145 -20.29 -4.07 8.11
CA ASN A 145 -19.39 -5.18 8.37
C ASN A 145 -18.30 -5.24 7.29
N ASN A 146 -17.04 -5.33 7.71
CA ASN A 146 -15.91 -5.46 6.80
C ASN A 146 -14.89 -6.48 7.30
N THR A 147 -14.15 -7.05 6.36
CA THR A 147 -13.17 -8.10 6.66
C THR A 147 -12.02 -7.58 7.52
N LEU A 148 -11.55 -6.35 7.30
CA LEU A 148 -10.42 -5.76 8.04
C LEU A 148 -10.61 -5.86 9.56
N GLN A 149 -11.82 -5.57 10.02
CA GLN A 149 -12.15 -5.45 11.45
C GLN A 149 -12.70 -6.74 12.06
N SER A 150 -12.88 -7.79 11.26
CA SER A 150 -13.40 -9.08 11.74
C SER A 150 -12.26 -9.94 12.32
N GLY A 151 -12.29 -10.18 13.62
CA GLY A 151 -11.38 -11.07 14.34
C GLY A 151 -11.93 -12.50 14.49
N PHE A 152 -11.22 -13.34 15.24
CA PHE A 152 -11.70 -14.67 15.63
C PHE A 152 -12.74 -14.57 16.75
N ASN A 153 -12.51 -13.68 17.71
CA ASN A 153 -13.36 -13.43 18.86
C ASN A 153 -13.99 -12.04 18.84
N SER A 154 -13.33 -11.07 18.23
CA SER A 154 -13.81 -9.70 18.13
C SER A 154 -14.70 -9.51 16.91
N ILE A 155 -15.85 -8.88 17.14
CA ILE A 155 -16.78 -8.43 16.12
C ILE A 155 -16.78 -6.91 16.14
N PRO A 156 -16.73 -6.22 14.98
CA PRO A 156 -16.76 -4.77 14.96
C PRO A 156 -18.11 -4.25 15.47
N TYR A 157 -18.07 -3.22 16.28
CA TYR A 157 -19.26 -2.43 16.59
C TYR A 157 -19.64 -1.61 15.35
N ILE A 158 -20.83 -1.85 14.82
CA ILE A 158 -21.30 -1.19 13.60
C ILE A 158 -22.22 -0.04 14.00
N TYR A 159 -21.83 1.17 13.64
CA TYR A 159 -22.69 2.34 13.77
C TYR A 159 -23.43 2.55 12.44
N HIS A 160 -24.75 2.53 12.52
CA HIS A 160 -25.62 2.93 11.40
C HIS A 160 -26.11 4.36 11.63
N GLN A 161 -25.82 5.22 10.68
CA GLN A 161 -26.42 6.55 10.66
C GLN A 161 -27.88 6.38 10.22
N THR A 162 -28.82 6.69 11.11
CA THR A 162 -30.27 6.71 10.83
C THR A 162 -30.65 7.98 10.11
#